data_2c115e6bc34af14e36bbff2c27c5fd20
#
_entry.id   2c115e6bc34af14e36bbff2c27c5fd20
#
_cell.length_a   1.000
_cell.length_b   1.000
_cell.length_c   1.000
_cell.angle_alpha   90.00
_cell.angle_beta   90.00
_cell.angle_gamma   90.00
#
_symmetry.space_group_name_H-M   'P 1'
#
loop_
_entity.id
_entity.type
_entity.pdbx_description
1 polymer ?
#
loop_
_entity_poly.entity_id
_entity_poly.type
_entity_poly.pdbx_seq_one_letter_code
_entity_poly.pdbx_strand_id
1 'polypeptide(L)'
;YTARTNVEEQFNVSLLNDIVVPEGARDITESTVKSGEDTFFVAQNHDRTTASLALNGWLYNVYDLPYIDTTAEWWPQFTLDSLTINGRMYYISNYTGWNGLAFTRVVFANMGHVTDFGLENPFEMVYNKTWTLDNFAAMTKDIYVDVDGNGARDRTDTYGFFYEKTPYCWLEGFGVELYQKESENSAQIC
;
A
#
# COMPACT_ATOMS: atom_id res chain seq x y z
N TYR A 1 14.67 -8.71 -14.90
CA TYR A 1 15.56 -8.52 -16.08
C TYR A 1 14.84 -8.91 -17.38
N THR A 2 14.29 -10.11 -17.50
CA THR A 2 13.72 -10.64 -18.75
C THR A 2 12.52 -9.83 -19.28
N ALA A 3 11.61 -9.39 -18.42
CA ALA A 3 10.43 -8.64 -18.85
C ALA A 3 10.80 -7.26 -19.45
N ARG A 4 11.75 -6.56 -18.83
CA ARG A 4 12.25 -5.29 -19.33
C ARG A 4 12.91 -5.46 -20.70
N THR A 5 13.82 -6.41 -20.83
CA THR A 5 14.53 -6.70 -22.10
C THR A 5 13.54 -7.03 -23.20
N ASN A 6 12.54 -7.86 -22.92
CA ASN A 6 11.50 -8.19 -23.89
C ASN A 6 10.73 -6.95 -24.39
N VAL A 7 10.38 -6.02 -23.50
CA VAL A 7 9.71 -4.78 -23.88
C VAL A 7 10.62 -3.89 -24.72
N GLU A 8 11.87 -3.72 -24.31
CA GLU A 8 12.85 -2.93 -25.03
C GLU A 8 13.07 -3.47 -26.47
N GLU A 9 13.21 -4.77 -26.61
CA GLU A 9 13.37 -5.42 -27.91
C GLU A 9 12.10 -5.38 -28.76
N GLN A 10 10.93 -5.68 -28.17
CA GLN A 10 9.65 -5.73 -28.88
C GLN A 10 9.24 -4.37 -29.45
N PHE A 11 9.46 -3.31 -28.68
CA PHE A 11 9.03 -1.95 -29.05
C PHE A 11 10.16 -1.06 -29.54
N ASN A 12 11.39 -1.58 -29.61
CA ASN A 12 12.58 -0.83 -29.99
C ASN A 12 12.72 0.46 -29.17
N VAL A 13 12.59 0.35 -27.86
CA VAL A 13 12.71 1.45 -26.90
C VAL A 13 13.79 1.14 -25.87
N SER A 14 14.33 2.15 -25.21
CA SER A 14 15.18 1.99 -24.05
C SER A 14 14.42 2.47 -22.81
N LEU A 15 14.26 1.61 -21.82
CA LEU A 15 13.67 1.96 -20.54
C LEU A 15 14.77 2.51 -19.62
N LEU A 16 14.86 3.82 -19.52
CA LEU A 16 15.77 4.47 -18.59
C LEU A 16 15.05 4.64 -17.24
N ASN A 17 15.63 4.07 -16.20
CA ASN A 17 15.18 4.37 -14.84
C ASN A 17 15.94 5.59 -14.38
N ASP A 18 15.32 6.72 -14.50
CA ASP A 18 15.83 7.91 -13.87
C ASP A 18 15.48 7.91 -12.37
N ILE A 19 16.27 8.56 -11.65
CA ILE A 19 16.44 8.71 -10.21
C ILE A 19 15.17 8.40 -9.40
N VAL A 20 15.29 7.40 -8.57
CA VAL A 20 14.30 7.14 -7.52
C VAL A 20 14.71 7.87 -6.26
N VAL A 21 14.07 8.99 -5.98
CA VAL A 21 14.08 9.58 -4.65
C VAL A 21 12.71 9.34 -4.05
N PRO A 22 12.53 8.37 -3.15
CA PRO A 22 11.20 7.96 -2.68
C PRO A 22 10.37 9.12 -2.13
N GLU A 23 11.01 10.09 -1.51
CA GLU A 23 10.36 11.27 -0.90
C GLU A 23 10.32 12.50 -1.81
N GLY A 24 11.19 12.56 -2.81
CA GLY A 24 11.30 13.70 -3.73
C GLY A 24 10.60 13.53 -5.08
N ALA A 25 10.07 12.35 -5.39
CA ALA A 25 9.47 12.05 -6.69
C ALA A 25 8.30 13.00 -7.03
N ARG A 26 7.51 13.39 -6.03
CA ARG A 26 6.45 14.39 -6.18
C ARG A 26 7.02 15.75 -6.64
N ASP A 27 8.02 16.24 -5.93
CA ASP A 27 8.56 17.58 -6.15
C ASP A 27 9.30 17.67 -7.50
N ILE A 28 9.95 16.57 -7.89
CA ILE A 28 10.56 16.43 -9.22
C ILE A 28 9.47 16.44 -10.30
N THR A 29 8.40 15.67 -10.12
CA THR A 29 7.27 15.65 -11.06
C THR A 29 6.65 17.04 -11.19
N GLU A 30 6.40 17.70 -10.07
CA GLU A 30 5.86 19.06 -10.03
C GLU A 30 6.75 20.06 -10.74
N SER A 31 8.06 20.07 -10.44
CA SER A 31 9.01 21.00 -11.04
C SER A 31 9.17 20.79 -12.53
N THR A 32 9.23 19.53 -12.98
CA THR A 32 9.35 19.19 -14.40
C THR A 32 8.12 19.66 -15.20
N VAL A 33 6.92 19.40 -14.67
CA VAL A 33 5.68 19.85 -15.33
C VAL A 33 5.62 21.38 -15.37
N LYS A 34 6.00 22.07 -14.30
CA LYS A 34 6.00 23.54 -14.22
C LYS A 34 7.03 24.20 -15.13
N SER A 35 8.20 23.59 -15.28
CA SER A 35 9.25 24.12 -16.17
C SER A 35 8.95 23.84 -17.65
N GLY A 36 8.05 22.90 -17.94
CA GLY A 36 7.80 22.46 -19.33
C GLY A 36 8.95 21.66 -19.93
N GLU A 37 9.84 21.12 -19.08
CA GLU A 37 10.93 20.26 -19.53
C GLU A 37 10.40 18.87 -19.86
N ASP A 38 10.95 18.27 -20.91
CA ASP A 38 10.62 16.91 -21.35
C ASP A 38 11.63 15.91 -20.81
N THR A 39 11.67 15.77 -19.48
CA THR A 39 12.69 14.96 -18.79
C THR A 39 12.27 13.49 -18.68
N PHE A 40 10.99 13.22 -18.52
CA PHE A 40 10.43 11.86 -18.44
C PHE A 40 8.98 11.82 -18.90
N PHE A 41 8.52 10.66 -19.36
CA PHE A 41 7.14 10.44 -19.84
C PHE A 41 6.23 9.84 -18.78
N VAL A 42 6.78 9.06 -17.84
CA VAL A 42 6.03 8.36 -16.82
C VAL A 42 6.69 8.58 -15.46
N ALA A 43 5.89 8.95 -14.47
CA ALA A 43 6.34 9.07 -13.10
C ALA A 43 5.68 8.01 -12.23
N GLN A 44 6.47 7.27 -11.48
CA GLN A 44 5.98 6.38 -10.43
C GLN A 44 6.11 7.08 -9.09
N ASN A 45 4.98 7.33 -8.45
CA ASN A 45 4.90 8.04 -7.17
C ASN A 45 4.13 7.22 -6.13
N HIS A 46 4.26 7.60 -4.87
CA HIS A 46 3.39 7.10 -3.82
C HIS A 46 1.97 7.70 -4.00
N ASP A 47 0.93 6.90 -3.78
CA ASP A 47 -0.48 7.28 -3.93
C ASP A 47 -0.85 8.60 -3.22
N ARG A 48 -0.43 8.76 -1.95
CA ARG A 48 -0.67 9.98 -1.16
C ARG A 48 -0.16 11.25 -1.83
N THR A 49 0.96 11.15 -2.52
CA THR A 49 1.58 12.31 -3.19
C THR A 49 1.00 12.53 -4.57
N THR A 50 0.61 11.46 -5.25
CA THR A 50 0.02 11.51 -6.59
C THR A 50 -1.34 12.21 -6.59
N ALA A 51 -2.16 12.01 -5.56
CA ALA A 51 -3.43 12.70 -5.43
C ALA A 51 -3.28 14.23 -5.45
N SER A 52 -2.24 14.78 -4.83
CA SER A 52 -1.97 16.22 -4.87
C SER A 52 -1.56 16.72 -6.26
N LEU A 53 -0.84 15.91 -7.03
CA LEU A 53 -0.49 16.24 -8.42
C LEU A 53 -1.74 16.28 -9.31
N ALA A 54 -2.66 15.33 -9.11
CA ALA A 54 -3.94 15.28 -9.81
C ALA A 54 -4.81 16.50 -9.49
N LEU A 55 -4.93 16.90 -8.24
CA LEU A 55 -5.70 18.07 -7.81
C LEU A 55 -5.16 19.38 -8.39
N ASN A 56 -3.85 19.47 -8.61
CA ASN A 56 -3.21 20.62 -9.23
C ASN A 56 -3.29 20.62 -10.78
N GLY A 57 -3.89 19.58 -11.37
CA GLY A 57 -4.06 19.49 -12.83
C GLY A 57 -2.77 19.16 -13.60
N TRP A 58 -1.78 18.55 -12.95
CA TRP A 58 -0.48 18.24 -13.55
C TRP A 58 -0.40 16.84 -14.15
N LEU A 59 -1.49 16.07 -14.09
CA LEU A 59 -1.54 14.72 -14.62
C LEU A 59 -2.58 14.62 -15.74
N TYR A 60 -2.29 13.81 -16.75
CA TYR A 60 -3.24 13.47 -17.81
C TYR A 60 -4.33 12.55 -17.26
N ASN A 61 -5.53 12.67 -17.81
CA ASN A 61 -6.57 11.68 -17.57
C ASN A 61 -6.20 10.36 -18.27
N VAL A 62 -6.11 9.30 -17.51
CA VAL A 62 -5.68 7.97 -18.01
C VAL A 62 -6.61 7.44 -19.08
N TYR A 63 -7.92 7.77 -19.01
CA TYR A 63 -8.90 7.35 -20.01
C TYR A 63 -8.72 8.04 -21.38
N ASP A 64 -8.00 9.15 -21.43
CA ASP A 64 -7.69 9.86 -22.66
C ASP A 64 -6.38 9.37 -23.31
N LEU A 65 -5.63 8.48 -22.63
CA LEU A 65 -4.37 7.97 -23.13
C LEU A 65 -4.61 6.85 -24.17
N PRO A 66 -3.96 6.89 -25.34
CA PRO A 66 -4.06 5.82 -26.30
C PRO A 66 -3.42 4.53 -25.77
N TYR A 67 -3.91 3.39 -26.24
CA TYR A 67 -3.36 2.05 -25.97
C TYR A 67 -3.45 1.56 -24.51
N ILE A 68 -4.20 2.23 -23.65
CA ILE A 68 -4.51 1.74 -22.32
C ILE A 68 -5.92 1.14 -22.33
N ASP A 69 -5.99 -0.17 -22.29
CA ASP A 69 -7.26 -0.90 -22.13
C ASP A 69 -7.50 -1.17 -20.65
N THR A 70 -8.30 -0.31 -20.03
CA THR A 70 -8.65 -0.41 -18.60
C THR A 70 -9.59 -1.56 -18.28
N THR A 71 -10.13 -2.26 -19.30
CA THR A 71 -10.98 -3.45 -19.13
C THR A 71 -10.17 -4.73 -19.05
N ALA A 72 -8.86 -4.68 -19.31
CA ALA A 72 -7.99 -5.84 -19.28
C ALA A 72 -7.86 -6.41 -17.85
N GLU A 73 -7.71 -7.72 -17.75
CA GLU A 73 -7.74 -8.48 -16.49
C GLU A 73 -6.66 -8.11 -15.47
N TRP A 74 -5.56 -7.50 -15.92
CA TRP A 74 -4.49 -7.03 -15.01
C TRP A 74 -4.80 -5.70 -14.31
N TRP A 75 -5.94 -5.07 -14.63
CA TRP A 75 -6.41 -3.89 -13.92
C TRP A 75 -7.43 -4.29 -12.86
N PRO A 76 -7.16 -4.08 -11.55
CA PRO A 76 -8.15 -4.36 -10.53
C PRO A 76 -9.32 -3.39 -10.63
N GLN A 77 -10.48 -3.87 -11.06
CA GLN A 77 -11.66 -3.03 -11.31
C GLN A 77 -12.06 -2.22 -10.06
N PHE A 78 -11.98 -2.83 -8.89
CA PHE A 78 -12.20 -2.10 -7.64
C PHE A 78 -11.31 -0.86 -7.49
N THR A 79 -10.02 -0.97 -7.88
CA THR A 79 -9.09 0.17 -7.82
C THR A 79 -9.45 1.23 -8.86
N LEU A 80 -9.81 0.81 -10.07
CA LEU A 80 -10.23 1.75 -11.12
C LEU A 80 -11.48 2.52 -10.69
N ASP A 81 -12.48 1.82 -10.17
CA ASP A 81 -13.72 2.43 -9.68
C ASP A 81 -13.46 3.42 -8.54
N SER A 82 -12.57 3.06 -7.61
CA SER A 82 -12.21 3.92 -6.49
C SER A 82 -11.45 5.18 -6.91
N LEU A 83 -10.58 5.08 -7.93
CA LEU A 83 -9.75 6.20 -8.40
C LEU A 83 -10.45 7.07 -9.45
N THR A 84 -11.58 6.61 -10.01
CA THR A 84 -12.33 7.36 -10.99
C THR A 84 -13.27 8.35 -10.31
N ILE A 85 -13.08 9.64 -10.56
CA ILE A 85 -13.91 10.73 -10.04
C ILE A 85 -14.37 11.58 -11.22
N ASN A 86 -15.68 11.81 -11.35
CA ASN A 86 -16.26 12.55 -12.47
C ASN A 86 -15.87 11.97 -13.84
N GLY A 87 -15.80 10.64 -13.97
CA GLY A 87 -15.39 9.98 -15.22
C GLY A 87 -13.93 10.20 -15.60
N ARG A 88 -13.08 10.63 -14.65
CA ARG A 88 -11.65 10.88 -14.87
C ARG A 88 -10.82 10.13 -13.86
N MET A 89 -9.70 9.60 -14.32
CA MET A 89 -8.72 8.93 -13.49
C MET A 89 -7.32 9.45 -13.84
N TYR A 90 -6.58 9.94 -12.88
CA TYR A 90 -5.31 10.63 -13.10
C TYR A 90 -4.07 9.80 -12.75
N TYR A 91 -4.25 8.67 -12.12
CA TYR A 91 -3.19 7.71 -11.83
C TYR A 91 -3.81 6.32 -11.69
N ILE A 92 -3.00 5.31 -11.83
CA ILE A 92 -3.46 3.93 -11.90
C ILE A 92 -2.47 3.02 -11.18
N SER A 93 -3.00 1.97 -10.56
CA SER A 93 -2.22 0.87 -9.98
C SER A 93 -2.74 -0.44 -10.55
N ASN A 94 -1.86 -1.41 -10.71
CA ASN A 94 -2.22 -2.71 -11.27
C ASN A 94 -1.56 -3.88 -10.53
N TYR A 95 -1.97 -5.11 -10.87
CA TYR A 95 -1.43 -6.33 -10.29
C TYR A 95 0.00 -6.68 -10.75
N THR A 96 0.54 -6.03 -11.77
CA THR A 96 1.89 -6.28 -12.25
C THR A 96 2.96 -5.59 -11.40
N GLY A 97 2.55 -4.64 -10.56
CA GLY A 97 3.43 -3.96 -9.61
C GLY A 97 3.79 -4.88 -8.44
N TRP A 98 5.08 -5.12 -8.21
CA TRP A 98 5.56 -5.89 -7.05
C TRP A 98 5.17 -5.27 -5.71
N ASN A 99 4.86 -3.99 -5.67
CA ASN A 99 4.46 -3.25 -4.48
C ASN A 99 3.19 -3.85 -3.83
N GLY A 100 2.24 -4.34 -4.61
CA GLY A 100 1.05 -5.00 -4.09
C GLY A 100 1.37 -6.21 -3.20
N LEU A 101 2.44 -6.94 -3.53
CA LEU A 101 2.93 -8.04 -2.71
C LEU A 101 3.86 -7.57 -1.58
N ALA A 102 4.75 -6.60 -1.86
CA ALA A 102 5.73 -6.12 -0.90
C ALA A 102 5.11 -5.38 0.29
N PHE A 103 3.98 -4.71 0.07
CA PHE A 103 3.25 -4.00 1.12
C PHE A 103 2.05 -4.76 1.68
N THR A 104 1.97 -6.07 1.42
CA THR A 104 0.97 -6.91 2.09
C THR A 104 1.12 -6.81 3.61
N ARG A 105 0.05 -6.45 4.28
CA ARG A 105 0.02 -6.36 5.75
C ARG A 105 -0.18 -7.74 6.34
N VAL A 106 0.70 -8.12 7.24
CA VAL A 106 0.68 -9.44 7.88
C VAL A 106 1.02 -9.33 9.37
N VAL A 107 0.57 -10.29 10.13
CA VAL A 107 0.97 -10.46 11.53
C VAL A 107 2.10 -11.49 11.59
N PHE A 108 3.26 -11.08 12.09
CA PHE A 108 4.36 -11.99 12.34
C PHE A 108 4.25 -12.55 13.76
N ALA A 109 4.44 -13.85 13.92
CA ALA A 109 4.50 -14.50 15.23
C ALA A 109 5.94 -14.93 15.53
N ASN A 110 6.47 -14.51 16.67
CA ASN A 110 7.70 -15.08 17.21
C ASN A 110 7.37 -16.40 17.88
N MET A 111 7.66 -17.51 17.21
CA MET A 111 7.32 -18.85 17.68
C MET A 111 8.11 -19.26 18.94
N GLY A 112 9.28 -18.65 19.21
CA GLY A 112 9.97 -18.78 20.47
C GLY A 112 9.12 -18.25 21.62
N HIS A 113 8.63 -17.02 21.51
CA HIS A 113 7.74 -16.44 22.52
C HIS A 113 6.41 -17.18 22.64
N VAL A 114 5.86 -17.69 21.54
CA VAL A 114 4.67 -18.55 21.60
C VAL A 114 4.89 -19.75 22.52
N THR A 115 6.06 -20.37 22.42
CA THR A 115 6.45 -21.50 23.29
C THR A 115 6.74 -21.04 24.72
N ASP A 116 7.55 -20.01 24.90
CA ASP A 116 8.03 -19.54 26.21
C ASP A 116 6.88 -19.07 27.10
N PHE A 117 5.87 -18.45 26.51
CA PHE A 117 4.66 -17.97 27.23
C PHE A 117 3.51 -18.97 27.22
N GLY A 118 3.69 -20.17 26.65
CA GLY A 118 2.67 -21.21 26.61
C GLY A 118 1.42 -20.81 25.84
N LEU A 119 1.58 -20.04 24.77
CA LEU A 119 0.47 -19.55 23.95
C LEU A 119 0.01 -20.61 22.95
N GLU A 120 -1.25 -20.51 22.52
CA GLU A 120 -1.76 -21.34 21.43
C GLU A 120 -1.02 -21.01 20.12
N ASN A 121 -0.79 -22.02 19.29
CA ASN A 121 -0.11 -21.85 18.01
C ASN A 121 -1.00 -21.02 17.06
N PRO A 122 -0.57 -19.82 16.63
CA PRO A 122 -1.39 -18.95 15.78
C PRO A 122 -1.73 -19.56 14.42
N PHE A 123 -0.87 -20.44 13.87
CA PHE A 123 -1.18 -21.14 12.62
C PHE A 123 -2.32 -22.13 12.80
N GLU A 124 -2.32 -22.88 13.89
CA GLU A 124 -3.43 -23.79 14.23
C GLU A 124 -4.72 -23.02 14.47
N MET A 125 -4.65 -21.86 15.12
CA MET A 125 -5.81 -20.99 15.30
C MET A 125 -6.41 -20.53 13.95
N VAL A 126 -5.59 -20.22 12.97
CA VAL A 126 -6.05 -19.87 11.62
C VAL A 126 -6.73 -21.07 10.95
N TYR A 127 -6.11 -22.24 10.97
CA TYR A 127 -6.69 -23.46 10.38
C TYR A 127 -8.00 -23.87 11.04
N ASN A 128 -8.10 -23.73 12.36
CA ASN A 128 -9.29 -24.05 13.15
C ASN A 128 -10.34 -22.93 13.14
N LYS A 129 -10.09 -21.80 12.47
CA LYS A 129 -10.95 -20.62 12.42
C LYS A 129 -11.21 -19.99 13.80
N THR A 130 -10.27 -20.13 14.72
CA THR A 130 -10.30 -19.53 16.05
C THR A 130 -9.42 -18.28 16.14
N TRP A 131 -8.73 -17.90 15.06
CA TRP A 131 -7.99 -16.64 14.95
C TRP A 131 -8.95 -15.46 14.84
N THR A 132 -9.37 -14.97 16.01
CA THR A 132 -10.27 -13.82 16.16
C THR A 132 -9.57 -12.70 16.93
N LEU A 133 -10.10 -11.49 16.85
CA LEU A 133 -9.55 -10.36 17.63
C LEU A 133 -9.59 -10.61 19.14
N ASP A 134 -10.66 -11.21 19.63
CA ASP A 134 -10.81 -11.50 21.06
C ASP A 134 -9.73 -12.48 21.50
N ASN A 135 -9.49 -13.55 20.74
CA ASN A 135 -8.46 -14.52 21.03
C ASN A 135 -7.05 -13.92 20.88
N PHE A 136 -6.83 -13.11 19.85
CA PHE A 136 -5.58 -12.38 19.69
C PHE A 136 -5.31 -11.43 20.87
N ALA A 137 -6.31 -10.65 21.27
CA ALA A 137 -6.20 -9.77 22.41
C ALA A 137 -5.96 -10.56 23.72
N ALA A 138 -6.68 -11.68 23.93
CA ALA A 138 -6.53 -12.52 25.11
C ALA A 138 -5.12 -13.10 25.22
N MET A 139 -4.52 -13.53 24.10
CA MET A 139 -3.18 -14.12 24.12
C MET A 139 -2.04 -13.10 24.25
N THR A 140 -2.28 -11.81 23.94
CA THR A 140 -1.21 -10.80 23.89
C THR A 140 -1.23 -9.79 25.03
N LYS A 141 -2.38 -9.53 25.65
CA LYS A 141 -2.64 -8.39 26.57
C LYS A 141 -1.77 -8.37 27.83
N ASP A 142 -1.44 -9.56 28.39
CA ASP A 142 -0.76 -9.67 29.67
C ASP A 142 0.74 -10.01 29.53
N ILE A 143 1.26 -10.00 28.31
CA ILE A 143 2.66 -10.29 28.05
C ILE A 143 3.47 -9.01 28.12
N TYR A 144 4.32 -8.93 29.15
CA TYR A 144 5.33 -7.89 29.32
C TYR A 144 6.50 -8.46 30.12
N VAL A 145 7.73 -8.21 29.65
CA VAL A 145 8.95 -8.51 30.39
C VAL A 145 9.88 -7.32 30.30
N ASP A 146 10.24 -6.76 31.45
CA ASP A 146 11.32 -5.78 31.61
C ASP A 146 12.65 -6.52 31.44
N VAL A 147 13.26 -6.45 30.27
CA VAL A 147 14.44 -7.26 29.91
C VAL A 147 15.70 -6.72 30.52
N ASP A 148 15.85 -5.42 30.65
CA ASP A 148 17.04 -4.77 31.19
C ASP A 148 16.93 -4.37 32.69
N GLY A 149 15.72 -4.56 33.27
CA GLY A 149 15.47 -4.33 34.67
C GLY A 149 15.44 -2.86 35.08
N ASN A 150 15.21 -1.95 34.10
CA ASN A 150 15.25 -0.51 34.36
C ASN A 150 13.93 0.03 34.93
N GLY A 151 12.86 -0.78 34.97
CA GLY A 151 11.53 -0.42 35.46
C GLY A 151 10.73 0.50 34.53
N ALA A 152 11.27 0.87 33.39
CA ALA A 152 10.58 1.66 32.36
C ALA A 152 10.06 0.77 31.24
N ARG A 153 8.91 1.12 30.66
CA ARG A 153 8.41 0.44 29.47
C ARG A 153 9.00 1.10 28.23
N ASP A 154 9.92 0.43 27.56
CA ASP A 154 10.57 0.94 26.36
C ASP A 154 10.79 -0.14 25.29
N ARG A 155 11.53 0.20 24.23
CA ARG A 155 11.74 -0.67 23.07
C ARG A 155 12.70 -1.84 23.33
N THR A 156 13.37 -1.91 24.47
CA THR A 156 14.27 -3.01 24.84
C THR A 156 13.52 -4.14 25.51
N ASP A 157 12.26 -3.91 25.89
CA ASP A 157 11.40 -4.86 26.57
C ASP A 157 10.67 -5.82 25.63
N THR A 158 10.15 -6.89 26.21
CA THR A 158 9.27 -7.82 25.51
C THR A 158 7.81 -7.45 25.73
N TYR A 159 7.07 -7.39 24.63
CA TYR A 159 5.63 -7.12 24.61
C TYR A 159 4.88 -8.22 23.88
N GLY A 160 3.64 -8.48 24.29
CA GLY A 160 2.77 -9.43 23.61
C GLY A 160 2.43 -9.04 22.19
N PHE A 161 2.38 -7.74 21.92
CA PHE A 161 2.14 -7.23 20.58
C PHE A 161 2.72 -5.82 20.43
N PHE A 162 3.26 -5.54 19.23
CA PHE A 162 3.55 -4.18 18.80
C PHE A 162 3.18 -4.00 17.33
N TYR A 163 2.90 -2.79 16.93
CA TYR A 163 2.52 -2.47 15.56
C TYR A 163 3.12 -1.12 15.13
N GLU A 164 3.27 -0.96 13.84
CA GLU A 164 3.58 0.33 13.26
C GLU A 164 2.44 1.31 13.55
N LYS A 165 2.75 2.55 13.92
CA LYS A 165 1.77 3.58 14.29
C LYS A 165 0.93 4.05 13.08
N THR A 166 0.26 3.13 12.43
CA THR A 166 -0.62 3.35 11.26
C THR A 166 -1.96 2.64 11.49
N PRO A 167 -2.84 3.21 12.34
CA PRO A 167 -4.08 2.54 12.74
C PRO A 167 -5.03 2.21 11.58
N TYR A 168 -4.99 2.96 10.48
CA TYR A 168 -5.85 2.70 9.33
C TYR A 168 -5.62 1.32 8.69
N CYS A 169 -4.43 0.72 8.83
CA CYS A 169 -4.18 -0.63 8.34
C CYS A 169 -5.04 -1.71 9.01
N TRP A 170 -5.56 -1.42 10.20
CA TRP A 170 -6.45 -2.31 10.93
C TRP A 170 -7.90 -2.15 10.51
N LEU A 171 -8.30 -0.92 10.14
CA LEU A 171 -9.68 -0.62 9.75
C LEU A 171 -10.12 -1.46 8.55
N GLU A 172 -9.25 -1.59 7.54
CA GLU A 172 -9.50 -2.44 6.38
C GLU A 172 -9.71 -3.90 6.77
N GLY A 173 -8.86 -4.42 7.69
CA GLY A 173 -8.98 -5.77 8.22
C GLY A 173 -10.28 -6.04 8.99
N PHE A 174 -10.93 -4.98 9.50
CA PHE A 174 -12.22 -5.04 10.20
C PHE A 174 -13.42 -4.81 9.27
N GLY A 175 -13.17 -4.62 7.98
CA GLY A 175 -14.22 -4.27 7.03
C GLY A 175 -14.78 -2.87 7.22
N VAL A 176 -14.01 -1.98 7.87
CA VAL A 176 -14.39 -0.57 8.04
C VAL A 176 -13.98 0.19 6.79
N GLU A 177 -14.95 0.70 6.07
CA GLU A 177 -14.75 1.61 4.96
C GLU A 177 -14.59 3.04 5.50
N LEU A 178 -13.51 3.72 5.09
CA LEU A 178 -13.25 5.10 5.51
C LEU A 178 -14.06 6.11 4.69
N TYR A 179 -14.43 5.73 3.49
CA TYR A 179 -15.29 6.52 2.62
C TYR A 179 -16.13 5.62 1.75
N GLN A 180 -17.30 6.08 1.40
CA GLN A 180 -18.20 5.40 0.49
C GLN A 180 -18.49 6.32 -0.70
N LYS A 181 -18.38 5.78 -1.91
CA LYS A 181 -18.72 6.50 -3.13
C LYS A 181 -20.23 6.39 -3.35
N GLU A 182 -20.96 7.46 -3.10
CA GLU A 182 -22.43 7.48 -3.28
C GLU A 182 -22.84 7.56 -4.77
N SER A 183 -21.98 8.19 -5.60
CA SER A 183 -22.17 8.32 -7.04
C SER A 183 -20.82 8.55 -7.71
N GLU A 184 -20.78 8.59 -9.06
CA GLU A 184 -19.55 8.91 -9.79
C GLU A 184 -18.92 10.26 -9.37
N ASN A 185 -19.70 11.14 -8.79
CA ASN A 185 -19.33 12.53 -8.53
C ASN A 185 -19.26 12.90 -7.06
N SER A 186 -19.57 11.99 -6.15
CA SER A 186 -19.55 12.26 -4.71
C SER A 186 -19.02 11.08 -3.92
N ALA A 187 -18.24 11.38 -2.90
CA ALA A 187 -17.82 10.43 -1.89
C ALA A 187 -18.16 11.00 -0.50
N GLN A 188 -18.68 10.17 0.37
CA GLN A 188 -18.98 10.49 1.75
C GLN A 188 -17.96 9.82 2.66
N ILE A 189 -17.49 10.55 3.67
CA ILE A 189 -16.67 9.98 4.74
C ILE A 189 -17.61 9.31 5.72
N CYS A 190 -17.37 8.01 5.97
CA CYS A 190 -18.16 7.19 6.88
C CYS A 190 -17.73 7.38 8.33
#